data_150c052f6f31780f951eec0b9c9310a3
#
_entry.id   150c052f6f31780f951eec0b9c9310a3
#
_cell.length_a   1.000
_cell.length_b   1.000
_cell.length_c   1.000
_cell.angle_alpha   90.00
_cell.angle_beta   90.00
_cell.angle_gamma   90.00
#
_symmetry.space_group_name_H-M   'P 1'
#
loop_
_entity.id
_entity.type
_entity.pdbx_description
1 polymer ?
#
loop_
_entity_poly.entity_id
_entity_poly.type
_entity_poly.pdbx_seq_one_letter_code
_entity_poly.pdbx_strand_id
1 'polypeptide(L)'
;MTNLLIAYTGLALMIILPGIGSAIGVSIGSNATIGALKKRPDAFGNYMLLSALSGTHGLFGFAAFFIFYSKTVFTPDITPFAATAVFGAGLIFVVATYAAIRQGQICANGIAEIASGNDVFGKTMILAVFPELYSILAFAAAFLISNKI
;
A
#
# COMPACT_ATOMS: atom_id res chain seq x y z
N MET A 1 -15.84 25.65 -7.78
CA MET A 1 -14.42 25.52 -7.37
C MET A 1 -14.23 24.63 -6.15
N THR A 2 -14.98 24.79 -5.06
CA THR A 2 -14.84 24.00 -3.81
C THR A 2 -14.95 22.48 -4.05
N ASN A 3 -15.94 22.04 -4.81
CA ASN A 3 -16.13 20.61 -5.11
C ASN A 3 -14.94 20.02 -5.88
N LEU A 4 -14.39 20.76 -6.81
CA LEU A 4 -13.24 20.32 -7.59
C LEU A 4 -11.99 20.16 -6.70
N LEU A 5 -11.77 21.06 -5.76
CA LEU A 5 -10.69 20.95 -4.78
C LEU A 5 -10.86 19.71 -3.90
N ILE A 6 -12.07 19.42 -3.45
CA ILE A 6 -12.38 18.21 -2.65
C ILE A 6 -12.06 16.95 -3.45
N ALA A 7 -12.45 16.90 -4.73
CA ALA A 7 -12.19 15.76 -5.60
C ALA A 7 -10.69 15.55 -5.84
N TYR A 8 -9.92 16.61 -6.16
CA TYR A 8 -8.47 16.49 -6.32
C TYR A 8 -7.74 16.13 -5.03
N THR A 9 -8.24 16.59 -3.88
CA THR A 9 -7.72 16.12 -2.58
C THR A 9 -7.92 14.62 -2.42
N GLY A 10 -9.10 14.10 -2.78
CA GLY A 10 -9.35 12.65 -2.79
C GLY A 10 -8.39 11.87 -3.68
N LEU A 11 -8.13 12.37 -4.90
CA LEU A 11 -7.14 11.79 -5.81
C LEU A 11 -5.74 11.77 -5.20
N ALA A 12 -5.32 12.87 -4.59
CA ALA A 12 -4.02 12.97 -3.94
C ALA A 12 -3.89 11.95 -2.79
N LEU A 13 -4.94 11.78 -1.99
CA LEU A 13 -4.97 10.84 -0.87
C LEU A 13 -4.83 9.38 -1.33
N MET A 14 -5.35 9.01 -2.51
CA MET A 14 -5.19 7.66 -3.08
C MET A 14 -3.73 7.28 -3.31
N ILE A 15 -2.85 8.25 -3.58
CA ILE A 15 -1.42 8.02 -3.75
C ILE A 15 -0.65 8.24 -2.46
N ILE A 16 -0.91 9.35 -1.76
CA ILE A 16 -0.12 9.78 -0.61
C ILE A 16 -0.22 8.78 0.52
N LEU A 17 -1.44 8.37 0.89
CA LEU A 17 -1.66 7.50 2.04
C LEU A 17 -0.96 6.14 1.88
N PRO A 18 -1.28 5.31 0.87
CA PRO A 18 -0.64 4.02 0.73
C PRO A 18 0.84 4.14 0.32
N GLY A 19 1.22 5.22 -0.37
CA GLY A 19 2.61 5.50 -0.72
C GLY A 19 3.49 5.72 0.51
N ILE A 20 3.03 6.50 1.49
CA ILE A 20 3.72 6.68 2.77
C ILE A 20 3.84 5.34 3.50
N GLY A 21 2.75 4.57 3.60
CA GLY A 21 2.76 3.26 4.23
C GLY A 21 3.77 2.30 3.58
N SER A 22 3.76 2.24 2.25
CA SER A 22 4.71 1.44 1.46
C SER A 22 6.15 1.85 1.70
N ALA A 23 6.44 3.15 1.64
CA ALA A 23 7.79 3.66 1.86
C ALA A 23 8.33 3.29 3.26
N ILE A 24 7.50 3.42 4.29
CA ILE A 24 7.86 3.03 5.65
C ILE A 24 8.04 1.52 5.75
N GLY A 25 7.10 0.72 5.23
CA GLY A 25 7.14 -0.74 5.31
C GLY A 25 8.35 -1.33 4.58
N VAL A 26 8.65 -0.86 3.36
CA VAL A 26 9.85 -1.24 2.61
C VAL A 26 11.12 -0.84 3.35
N SER A 27 11.16 0.35 3.95
CA SER A 27 12.32 0.80 4.74
C SER A 27 12.57 -0.10 5.96
N ILE A 28 11.52 -0.53 6.66
CA ILE A 28 11.62 -1.46 7.78
C ILE A 28 12.24 -2.79 7.34
N GLY A 29 11.75 -3.39 6.25
CA GLY A 29 12.27 -4.63 5.70
C GLY A 29 13.71 -4.47 5.20
N SER A 30 14.02 -3.39 4.50
CA SER A 30 15.36 -3.11 3.98
C SER A 30 16.40 -2.92 5.07
N ASN A 31 16.06 -2.23 6.17
CA ASN A 31 16.93 -2.07 7.32
C ASN A 31 17.23 -3.43 7.99
N ALA A 32 16.22 -4.30 8.12
CA ALA A 32 16.41 -5.66 8.62
C ALA A 32 17.35 -6.47 7.68
N THR A 33 17.17 -6.31 6.37
CA THR A 33 18.03 -6.96 5.35
C THR A 33 19.49 -6.56 5.50
N ILE A 34 19.80 -5.28 5.65
CA ILE A 34 21.17 -4.80 5.85
C ILE A 34 21.81 -5.47 7.08
N GLY A 35 21.06 -5.60 8.18
CA GLY A 35 21.52 -6.29 9.37
C GLY A 35 21.74 -7.80 9.16
N ALA A 36 20.83 -8.44 8.44
CA ALA A 36 20.84 -9.86 8.14
C ALA A 36 22.00 -10.29 7.24
N LEU A 37 22.41 -9.44 6.27
CA LEU A 37 23.51 -9.70 5.36
C LEU A 37 24.86 -9.95 6.05
N LYS A 38 25.06 -9.40 7.25
CA LYS A 38 26.27 -9.65 8.05
C LYS A 38 26.34 -11.09 8.57
N LYS A 39 25.21 -11.76 8.74
CA LYS A 39 25.13 -13.12 9.29
C LYS A 39 25.02 -14.16 8.16
N ARG A 40 24.16 -13.93 7.19
CA ARG A 40 23.89 -14.87 6.09
C ARG A 40 23.71 -14.14 4.75
N PRO A 41 24.83 -13.79 4.08
CA PRO A 41 24.77 -13.10 2.79
C PRO A 41 24.18 -13.97 1.66
N ASP A 42 24.23 -15.29 1.78
CA ASP A 42 23.69 -16.27 0.84
C ASP A 42 22.17 -16.21 0.71
N ALA A 43 21.47 -15.74 1.75
CA ALA A 43 20.00 -15.63 1.77
C ALA A 43 19.48 -14.30 1.22
N PHE A 44 20.30 -13.48 0.54
CA PHE A 44 19.91 -12.14 0.06
C PHE A 44 18.64 -12.14 -0.78
N GLY A 45 18.43 -13.15 -1.65
CA GLY A 45 17.23 -13.24 -2.47
C GLY A 45 15.93 -13.29 -1.64
N ASN A 46 15.93 -14.06 -0.53
CA ASN A 46 14.81 -14.14 0.38
C ASN A 46 14.57 -12.81 1.09
N TYR A 47 15.65 -12.15 1.54
CA TYR A 47 15.56 -10.84 2.20
C TYR A 47 15.00 -9.78 1.28
N MET A 48 15.47 -9.73 0.02
CA MET A 48 15.03 -8.78 -0.99
C MET A 48 13.52 -8.91 -1.25
N LEU A 49 13.03 -10.15 -1.45
CA LEU A 49 11.61 -10.40 -1.68
C LEU A 49 10.75 -9.94 -0.51
N LEU A 50 11.13 -10.30 0.73
CA LEU A 50 10.41 -9.87 1.92
C LEU A 50 10.45 -8.35 2.11
N SER A 51 11.58 -7.70 1.84
CA SER A 51 11.71 -6.24 1.97
C SER A 51 10.82 -5.49 0.99
N ALA A 52 10.69 -5.98 -0.24
CA ALA A 52 9.94 -5.33 -1.30
C ALA A 52 8.41 -5.47 -1.15
N LEU A 53 7.95 -6.47 -0.39
CA LEU A 53 6.54 -6.87 -0.36
C LEU A 53 5.60 -5.71 0.02
N SER A 54 5.97 -4.89 0.99
CA SER A 54 5.16 -3.72 1.42
C SER A 54 5.00 -2.65 0.34
N GLY A 55 5.76 -2.72 -0.76
CA GLY A 55 5.63 -1.81 -1.91
C GLY A 55 4.32 -1.95 -2.67
N THR A 56 3.68 -3.12 -2.62
CA THR A 56 2.44 -3.43 -3.33
C THR A 56 1.26 -2.54 -2.90
N HIS A 57 1.20 -2.13 -1.64
CA HIS A 57 0.13 -1.25 -1.14
C HIS A 57 0.09 0.10 -1.88
N GLY A 58 1.26 0.69 -2.16
CA GLY A 58 1.36 1.91 -2.96
C GLY A 58 0.86 1.72 -4.40
N LEU A 59 1.10 0.54 -4.98
CA LEU A 59 0.61 0.20 -6.32
C LEU A 59 -0.92 0.11 -6.36
N PHE A 60 -1.57 -0.42 -5.33
CA PHE A 60 -3.04 -0.40 -5.22
C PHE A 60 -3.59 1.02 -5.17
N GLY A 61 -2.95 1.90 -4.42
CA GLY A 61 -3.34 3.32 -4.40
C GLY A 61 -3.16 4.01 -5.74
N PHE A 62 -2.04 3.77 -6.42
CA PHE A 62 -1.81 4.28 -7.76
C PHE A 62 -2.82 3.75 -8.78
N ALA A 63 -3.15 2.46 -8.73
CA ALA A 63 -4.17 1.88 -9.61
C ALA A 63 -5.55 2.52 -9.39
N ALA A 64 -5.94 2.76 -8.14
CA ALA A 64 -7.17 3.49 -7.84
C ALA A 64 -7.13 4.93 -8.37
N PHE A 65 -6.05 5.66 -8.12
CA PHE A 65 -5.85 7.00 -8.68
C PHE A 65 -6.05 7.00 -10.20
N PHE A 66 -5.43 6.06 -10.91
CA PHE A 66 -5.52 5.98 -12.37
C PHE A 66 -6.96 5.75 -12.85
N ILE A 67 -7.71 4.87 -12.18
CA ILE A 67 -9.12 4.61 -12.49
C ILE A 67 -9.95 5.87 -12.32
N PHE A 68 -9.80 6.59 -11.21
CA PHE A 68 -10.56 7.81 -10.97
C PHE A 68 -10.12 8.95 -11.89
N TYR A 69 -8.82 9.13 -12.10
CA TYR A 69 -8.29 10.18 -12.96
C TYR A 69 -8.77 10.07 -14.42
N SER A 70 -9.03 8.86 -14.90
CA SER A 70 -9.56 8.61 -16.25
C SER A 70 -11.04 8.94 -16.40
N LYS A 71 -11.76 9.29 -15.31
CA LYS A 71 -13.17 9.67 -15.36
C LYS A 71 -13.36 11.10 -15.87
N THR A 72 -14.45 11.32 -16.60
CA THR A 72 -14.79 12.63 -17.18
C THR A 72 -15.46 13.59 -16.19
N VAL A 73 -15.57 13.22 -14.92
CA VAL A 73 -16.28 14.00 -13.88
C VAL A 73 -15.47 15.21 -13.36
N PHE A 74 -14.16 15.28 -13.64
CA PHE A 74 -13.27 16.36 -13.17
C PHE A 74 -13.41 17.64 -13.99
N THR A 75 -14.59 18.24 -13.92
CA THR A 75 -14.92 19.50 -14.60
C THR A 75 -15.26 20.57 -13.56
N PRO A 76 -15.28 21.88 -13.94
CA PRO A 76 -15.72 22.94 -13.04
C PRO A 76 -17.13 22.72 -12.45
N ASP A 77 -17.97 21.98 -13.17
CA ASP A 77 -19.37 21.68 -12.81
C ASP A 77 -19.53 20.35 -12.08
N ILE A 78 -18.44 19.79 -11.55
CA ILE A 78 -18.47 18.53 -10.77
C ILE A 78 -19.53 18.62 -9.65
N THR A 79 -20.39 17.60 -9.56
CA THR A 79 -21.43 17.55 -8.56
C THR A 79 -20.86 17.35 -7.15
N PRO A 80 -21.52 17.86 -6.09
CA PRO A 80 -21.11 17.58 -4.70
C PRO A 80 -21.02 16.07 -4.42
N PHE A 81 -21.93 15.28 -4.98
CA PHE A 81 -21.93 13.83 -4.86
C PHE A 81 -20.65 13.21 -5.42
N ALA A 82 -20.28 13.53 -6.65
CA ALA A 82 -19.06 12.99 -7.27
C ALA A 82 -17.80 13.44 -6.51
N ALA A 83 -17.75 14.71 -6.10
CA ALA A 83 -16.59 15.24 -5.37
C ALA A 83 -16.39 14.54 -4.01
N THR A 84 -17.47 14.35 -3.25
CA THR A 84 -17.40 13.65 -1.96
C THR A 84 -17.14 12.15 -2.12
N ALA A 85 -17.63 11.53 -3.19
CA ALA A 85 -17.36 10.14 -3.51
C ALA A 85 -15.87 9.91 -3.80
N VAL A 86 -15.23 10.79 -4.60
CA VAL A 86 -13.77 10.73 -4.86
C VAL A 86 -12.98 10.95 -3.57
N PHE A 87 -13.37 11.92 -2.75
CA PHE A 87 -12.71 12.19 -1.47
C PHE A 87 -12.81 10.99 -0.51
N GLY A 88 -14.02 10.43 -0.36
CA GLY A 88 -14.25 9.24 0.46
C GLY A 88 -13.44 8.04 0.00
N ALA A 89 -13.37 7.82 -1.32
CA ALA A 89 -12.55 6.77 -1.91
C ALA A 89 -11.05 6.95 -1.58
N GLY A 90 -10.56 8.20 -1.56
CA GLY A 90 -9.18 8.50 -1.14
C GLY A 90 -8.94 8.18 0.33
N LEU A 91 -9.90 8.51 1.22
CA LEU A 91 -9.79 8.25 2.66
C LEU A 91 -9.76 6.76 3.00
N ILE A 92 -10.38 5.89 2.21
CA ILE A 92 -10.35 4.43 2.43
C ILE A 92 -8.91 3.92 2.48
N PHE A 93 -7.97 4.53 1.75
CA PHE A 93 -6.57 4.12 1.70
C PHE A 93 -5.78 4.38 2.99
N VAL A 94 -6.36 5.00 4.01
CA VAL A 94 -5.77 5.03 5.37
C VAL A 94 -5.51 3.61 5.88
N VAL A 95 -6.41 2.67 5.62
CA VAL A 95 -6.22 1.28 6.06
C VAL A 95 -5.03 0.63 5.34
N ALA A 96 -4.82 0.92 4.07
CA ALA A 96 -3.68 0.43 3.30
C ALA A 96 -2.34 0.97 3.85
N THR A 97 -2.31 2.22 4.30
CA THR A 97 -1.13 2.81 4.97
C THR A 97 -0.72 2.00 6.19
N TYR A 98 -1.68 1.72 7.07
CA TYR A 98 -1.44 0.95 8.28
C TYR A 98 -1.00 -0.49 7.96
N ALA A 99 -1.70 -1.13 7.01
CA ALA A 99 -1.42 -2.49 6.57
C ALA A 99 0.00 -2.64 6.01
N ALA A 100 0.46 -1.69 5.19
CA ALA A 100 1.81 -1.68 4.63
C ALA A 100 2.89 -1.66 5.72
N ILE A 101 2.72 -0.80 6.73
CA ILE A 101 3.66 -0.73 7.85
C ILE A 101 3.71 -2.05 8.62
N ARG A 102 2.55 -2.65 8.90
CA ARG A 102 2.47 -3.94 9.60
C ARG A 102 3.08 -5.08 8.79
N GLN A 103 2.86 -5.10 7.48
CA GLN A 103 3.50 -6.08 6.61
C GLN A 103 5.02 -5.95 6.64
N GLY A 104 5.56 -4.72 6.59
CA GLY A 104 6.99 -4.47 6.71
C GLY A 104 7.58 -5.00 8.02
N GLN A 105 6.86 -4.86 9.15
CA GLN A 105 7.28 -5.39 10.44
C GLN A 105 7.30 -6.93 10.47
N ILE A 106 6.28 -7.58 9.90
CA ILE A 106 6.24 -9.05 9.77
C ILE A 106 7.42 -9.53 8.93
N CYS A 107 7.66 -8.90 7.79
CA CYS A 107 8.77 -9.23 6.91
C CYS A 107 10.14 -9.04 7.60
N ALA A 108 10.32 -7.95 8.34
CA ALA A 108 11.56 -7.69 9.07
C ALA A 108 11.85 -8.77 10.12
N ASN A 109 10.84 -9.23 10.85
CA ASN A 109 10.97 -10.33 11.79
C ASN A 109 11.36 -11.64 11.08
N GLY A 110 10.71 -11.95 9.95
CA GLY A 110 11.06 -13.12 9.15
C GLY A 110 12.51 -13.06 8.62
N ILE A 111 12.96 -11.90 8.18
CA ILE A 111 14.35 -11.67 7.74
C ILE A 111 15.33 -11.95 8.90
N ALA A 112 15.03 -11.47 10.10
CA ALA A 112 15.87 -11.70 11.28
C ALA A 112 15.95 -13.19 11.64
N GLU A 113 14.85 -13.93 11.54
CA GLU A 113 14.81 -15.37 11.79
C GLU A 113 15.58 -16.17 10.74
N ILE A 114 15.45 -15.82 9.45
CA ILE A 114 16.24 -16.42 8.37
C ILE A 114 17.75 -16.19 8.61
N ALA A 115 18.13 -14.98 9.01
CA ALA A 115 19.51 -14.65 9.35
C ALA A 115 20.05 -15.43 10.53
N SER A 116 19.17 -15.87 11.42
CA SER A 116 19.52 -16.72 12.58
C SER A 116 19.59 -18.22 12.22
N GLY A 117 19.33 -18.59 10.97
CA GLY A 117 19.44 -19.96 10.48
C GLY A 117 18.10 -20.72 10.39
N ASN A 118 16.99 -20.09 10.75
CA ASN A 118 15.67 -20.72 10.72
C ASN A 118 15.07 -20.72 9.30
N ASP A 119 14.47 -21.83 8.89
CA ASP A 119 13.75 -21.94 7.61
C ASP A 119 12.30 -21.47 7.76
N VAL A 120 12.12 -20.16 7.71
CA VAL A 120 10.81 -19.50 7.88
C VAL A 120 10.37 -18.64 6.70
N PHE A 121 11.10 -18.64 5.59
CA PHE A 121 10.77 -17.78 4.44
C PHE A 121 9.33 -17.95 3.97
N GLY A 122 8.93 -19.17 3.63
CA GLY A 122 7.57 -19.46 3.16
C GLY A 122 6.49 -19.14 4.21
N LYS A 123 6.77 -19.42 5.48
CA LYS A 123 5.87 -19.10 6.60
C LYS A 123 5.67 -17.59 6.75
N THR A 124 6.76 -16.83 6.65
CA THR A 124 6.72 -15.37 6.71
C THR A 124 5.94 -14.79 5.53
N MET A 125 6.14 -15.31 4.33
CA MET A 125 5.38 -14.90 3.13
C MET A 125 3.88 -15.06 3.34
N ILE A 126 3.44 -16.21 3.86
CA ILE A 126 2.02 -16.47 4.14
C ILE A 126 1.48 -15.47 5.17
N LEU A 127 2.20 -15.24 6.27
CA LEU A 127 1.77 -14.29 7.31
C LEU A 127 1.73 -12.85 6.79
N ALA A 128 2.63 -12.48 5.90
CA ALA A 128 2.70 -11.15 5.33
C ALA A 128 1.54 -10.84 4.36
N VAL A 129 0.89 -11.86 3.78
CA VAL A 129 -0.28 -11.67 2.91
C VAL A 129 -1.49 -11.12 3.68
N PHE A 130 -1.65 -11.45 4.97
CA PHE A 130 -2.84 -11.01 5.72
C PHE A 130 -3.00 -9.49 5.80
N PRO A 131 -1.98 -8.68 6.12
CA PRO A 131 -2.10 -7.22 6.01
C PRO A 131 -2.41 -6.75 4.60
N GLU A 132 -1.89 -7.41 3.57
CA GLU A 132 -2.11 -7.02 2.17
C GLU A 132 -3.58 -7.09 1.75
N LEU A 133 -4.35 -8.04 2.31
CA LEU A 133 -5.79 -8.15 2.05
C LEU A 133 -6.55 -6.85 2.32
N TYR A 134 -6.14 -6.05 3.30
CA TYR A 134 -6.79 -4.77 3.60
C TYR A 134 -6.59 -3.73 2.50
N SER A 135 -5.46 -3.75 1.80
CA SER A 135 -5.24 -2.88 0.65
C SER A 135 -6.02 -3.33 -0.59
N ILE A 136 -6.16 -4.64 -0.76
CA ILE A 136 -7.03 -5.20 -1.81
C ILE A 136 -8.48 -4.81 -1.55
N LEU A 137 -8.96 -4.89 -0.31
CA LEU A 137 -10.31 -4.46 0.06
C LEU A 137 -10.51 -2.95 -0.13
N ALA A 138 -9.52 -2.13 0.23
CA ALA A 138 -9.55 -0.69 0.00
C ALA A 138 -9.65 -0.37 -1.51
N PHE A 139 -8.85 -1.04 -2.32
CA PHE A 139 -8.89 -0.90 -3.77
C PHE A 139 -10.24 -1.34 -4.36
N ALA A 140 -10.76 -2.49 -3.94
CA ALA A 140 -12.06 -2.99 -4.40
C ALA A 140 -13.19 -2.02 -4.03
N ALA A 141 -13.19 -1.47 -2.81
CA ALA A 141 -14.18 -0.48 -2.38
C ALA A 141 -14.08 0.81 -3.21
N ALA A 142 -12.87 1.33 -3.45
CA ALA A 142 -12.66 2.48 -4.30
C ALA A 142 -13.13 2.22 -5.74
N PHE A 143 -12.84 1.03 -6.29
CA PHE A 143 -13.31 0.63 -7.62
C PHE A 143 -14.85 0.62 -7.70
N LEU A 144 -15.54 0.07 -6.69
CA LEU A 144 -17.00 0.08 -6.65
C LEU A 144 -17.57 1.51 -6.59
N ILE A 145 -16.93 2.40 -5.83
CA ILE A 145 -17.32 3.83 -5.79
C ILE A 145 -17.12 4.48 -7.16
N SER A 146 -16.01 4.18 -7.85
CA SER A 146 -15.73 4.75 -9.17
C SER A 146 -16.81 4.44 -10.21
N ASN A 147 -17.54 3.32 -10.06
CA ASN A 147 -18.63 2.94 -10.95
C ASN A 147 -19.95 3.69 -10.69
N LYS A 148 -19.98 4.55 -9.66
CA LYS A 148 -21.17 5.36 -9.31
C LYS A 148 -21.06 6.82 -9.75
N ILE A 149 -19.93 7.21 -10.31
CA ILE A 149 -19.63 8.57 -10.77
C ILE A 149 -19.14 8.58 -12.21
#